data_d5a1d2be6d469b6cfcc97402ceed7683
#
_entry.id   d5a1d2be6d469b6cfcc97402ceed7683
#
_cell.length_a   1.000
_cell.length_b   1.000
_cell.length_c   1.000
_cell.angle_alpha   90.00
_cell.angle_beta   90.00
_cell.angle_gamma   90.00
#
_symmetry.space_group_name_H-M   'P 1'
#
loop_
_entity.id
_entity.type
_entity.pdbx_description
1 polymer ?
#
loop_
_entity_poly.entity_id
_entity_poly.type
_entity_poly.pdbx_seq_one_letter_code
_entity_poly.pdbx_strand_id
1 'polypeptide(L)'
;MIEKAEVCGRWRIARRDGTLDPALLADRPAEEHVRTHWWVIAAANGAGPDQVVHAPTPSSERISLPVRLIGTFPLDTTRQHIQAGPLTDFLIGQAADAIADLLVGDETGPASELSAVLEAGFPAGAFDAALRDRLIATLTERPWLPGGHTPRDAVTVPDAIVAPLAEAVDGVLPVGWYRIKGLSRLGVRRLATAEIVDLVSGLGREAAWWRTLYSGLSDADLGELGALPVPLTDGRTVTGAKGLLLPDTELPDLSALGLRVVHPDAVDPLLERLGARPATPRSILTDDFVRGTVATSYDSEDPAPIADAVLALVAAAELLPGEEPWLAELALPADDGEWYPAGELLLPGGRLAAVVAPDSPFGICDPERLADGSVSDAALVAVGVLETFAVVDMTEVLVADLEELHLDGAADWAALWGQDALIEQLVALRDLEWVDDWAGALPLLLEHREALVQPTRVVLEDGSSMTVPSYSKWWLGQQPVLNGLRPRETTTSPALVGLYELATPAAALLGAWPDVAAILNDREACGDLLDRLGDPDRTATPELLADIYGRIAAADFGLEPPVMVRVAPDVVVPAADVVVVDQPWLLDRLGDRRPVLGGLPVADLLDAPLLSEL
;
A
#
# COMPACT_ATOMS: atom_id res chain seq x y z
N MET A 1 66.01 23.00 -7.43
CA MET A 1 65.56 21.62 -7.71
C MET A 1 64.73 21.19 -6.51
N ILE A 2 63.48 20.89 -6.70
CA ILE A 2 62.60 20.40 -5.64
C ILE A 2 62.93 18.91 -5.49
N GLU A 3 63.72 18.54 -4.50
CA GLU A 3 63.89 17.13 -4.15
C GLU A 3 62.67 16.72 -3.31
N LYS A 4 61.96 15.66 -3.73
CA LYS A 4 60.91 15.06 -2.94
C LYS A 4 61.47 14.60 -1.58
N ALA A 5 60.61 14.62 -0.53
CA ALA A 5 60.98 14.06 0.77
C ALA A 5 61.37 12.58 0.61
N GLU A 6 62.53 12.22 1.17
CA GLU A 6 63.05 10.84 1.13
C GLU A 6 62.81 10.16 2.49
N VAL A 7 62.55 8.85 2.44
CA VAL A 7 62.42 8.02 3.65
C VAL A 7 63.77 7.32 3.90
N CYS A 8 64.43 7.68 4.99
CA CYS A 8 65.65 7.04 5.41
C CYS A 8 65.43 6.33 6.77
N GLY A 9 65.19 5.06 6.73
CA GLY A 9 64.81 4.28 7.91
C GLY A 9 63.50 4.74 8.53
N ARG A 10 63.52 5.27 9.77
CA ARG A 10 62.33 5.78 10.48
C ARG A 10 62.09 7.29 10.25
N TRP A 11 62.88 7.94 9.45
CA TRP A 11 62.84 9.38 9.22
C TRP A 11 62.31 9.69 7.82
N ARG A 12 61.40 10.64 7.74
CA ARG A 12 61.07 11.35 6.50
C ARG A 12 61.95 12.62 6.51
N ILE A 13 62.63 12.87 5.43
CA ILE A 13 63.62 13.96 5.35
C ILE A 13 63.35 14.78 4.09
N ALA A 14 63.24 16.09 4.26
CA ALA A 14 63.25 17.05 3.15
C ALA A 14 64.48 17.92 3.27
N ARG A 15 65.22 18.03 2.15
CA ARG A 15 66.44 18.84 2.08
C ARG A 15 66.29 19.91 1.01
N ARG A 16 66.77 21.10 1.35
CA ARG A 16 66.92 22.20 0.40
C ARG A 16 68.31 22.79 0.54
N ASP A 17 68.94 23.10 -0.59
CA ASP A 17 70.24 23.70 -0.66
C ASP A 17 70.38 24.55 -1.92
N GLY A 18 71.34 25.42 -1.90
CA GLY A 18 71.58 26.28 -3.05
C GLY A 18 72.77 27.25 -2.82
N THR A 19 72.98 28.05 -3.85
CA THR A 19 73.97 29.12 -3.79
C THR A 19 73.40 30.31 -3.03
N LEU A 20 74.20 30.90 -2.14
CA LEU A 20 73.80 32.03 -1.32
C LEU A 20 74.01 33.34 -2.11
N ASP A 21 72.98 34.18 -2.14
CA ASP A 21 73.06 35.53 -2.69
C ASP A 21 73.91 36.40 -1.73
N PRO A 22 75.00 37.02 -2.21
CA PRO A 22 75.83 37.90 -1.39
C PRO A 22 75.08 39.06 -0.72
N ALA A 23 73.98 39.52 -1.28
CA ALA A 23 73.17 40.57 -0.68
C ALA A 23 72.57 40.16 0.69
N LEU A 24 72.33 38.85 0.90
CA LEU A 24 71.83 38.31 2.19
C LEU A 24 72.87 38.34 3.30
N LEU A 25 74.16 38.63 2.99
CA LEU A 25 75.23 38.72 3.94
C LEU A 25 75.63 40.19 4.27
N ALA A 26 74.92 41.17 3.69
CA ALA A 26 75.28 42.58 3.80
C ALA A 26 75.35 43.10 5.25
N ASP A 27 74.59 42.50 6.16
CA ASP A 27 74.61 42.84 7.60
C ASP A 27 75.53 41.94 8.45
N ARG A 28 76.28 41.04 7.78
CA ARG A 28 77.16 40.07 8.47
C ARG A 28 78.57 40.53 8.54
N PRO A 29 79.40 40.07 9.55
CA PRO A 29 80.79 40.31 9.58
C PRO A 29 81.52 39.91 8.30
N ALA A 30 82.59 40.64 7.90
CA ALA A 30 83.29 40.40 6.64
C ALA A 30 83.87 38.98 6.50
N GLU A 31 84.15 38.32 7.61
CA GLU A 31 84.63 36.93 7.65
C GLU A 31 83.55 35.94 7.19
N GLU A 32 82.23 36.29 7.29
CA GLU A 32 81.12 35.45 6.86
C GLU A 32 80.76 35.61 5.36
N HIS A 33 81.23 36.66 4.70
CA HIS A 33 81.01 36.91 3.26
C HIS A 33 81.64 35.86 2.35
N VAL A 34 82.53 35.01 2.88
CA VAL A 34 83.06 33.85 2.14
C VAL A 34 82.11 32.69 1.98
N ARG A 35 80.95 32.72 2.63
CA ARG A 35 79.91 31.69 2.49
C ARG A 35 79.28 31.81 1.13
N THR A 36 79.27 30.69 0.38
CA THR A 36 78.71 30.65 -0.95
C THR A 36 77.52 29.73 -1.09
N HIS A 37 77.23 28.94 -0.08
CA HIS A 37 76.19 27.94 -0.09
C HIS A 37 75.37 27.96 1.19
N TRP A 38 74.16 27.63 1.05
CA TRP A 38 73.20 27.37 2.15
C TRP A 38 72.59 26.01 2.02
N TRP A 39 72.14 25.44 3.10
CA TRP A 39 71.28 24.23 3.13
C TRP A 39 70.42 24.22 4.38
N VAL A 40 69.24 23.56 4.24
CA VAL A 40 68.28 23.31 5.33
C VAL A 40 67.76 21.92 5.18
N ILE A 41 67.69 21.20 6.30
CA ILE A 41 67.11 19.87 6.38
C ILE A 41 66.00 19.92 7.43
N ALA A 42 64.79 19.52 7.03
CA ALA A 42 63.69 19.20 7.91
C ALA A 42 63.53 17.67 7.98
N ALA A 43 63.41 17.12 9.18
CA ALA A 43 63.26 15.69 9.39
C ALA A 43 62.16 15.40 10.40
N ALA A 44 61.25 14.45 10.05
CA ALA A 44 60.17 14.00 10.90
C ALA A 44 60.28 12.50 11.16
N ASN A 45 60.02 12.06 12.39
CA ASN A 45 60.00 10.66 12.80
C ASN A 45 58.89 10.34 13.81
N GLY A 46 57.84 11.19 13.90
CA GLY A 46 56.81 11.12 14.91
C GLY A 46 57.24 11.60 16.30
N ALA A 47 58.42 12.28 16.41
CA ALA A 47 58.84 12.91 17.68
C ALA A 47 57.87 14.02 18.08
N GLY A 48 57.66 14.17 19.38
CA GLY A 48 56.83 15.22 19.95
C GLY A 48 57.36 16.63 19.71
N PRO A 49 56.62 17.68 20.07
CA PRO A 49 57.05 19.08 20.06
C PRO A 49 58.24 19.30 21.02
N ASP A 50 58.77 20.50 21.03
CA ASP A 50 59.95 20.92 21.85
C ASP A 50 61.31 20.44 21.31
N GLN A 51 61.46 20.52 20.00
CA GLN A 51 62.78 20.34 19.36
C GLN A 51 63.62 21.65 19.44
N VAL A 52 64.91 21.50 19.33
CA VAL A 52 65.80 22.64 19.14
C VAL A 52 66.32 22.70 17.71
N VAL A 53 66.60 23.91 17.22
CA VAL A 53 67.18 24.07 15.88
C VAL A 53 68.71 23.77 15.99
N HIS A 54 69.20 23.03 15.00
CA HIS A 54 70.57 22.65 14.84
C HIS A 54 71.23 23.54 13.77
N ALA A 55 72.31 24.30 14.18
CA ALA A 55 73.06 25.14 13.28
C ALA A 55 74.56 24.74 13.24
N PRO A 56 74.98 23.70 12.61
CA PRO A 56 74.65 22.24 12.64
C PRO A 56 74.67 21.58 14.00
N THR A 57 75.23 22.26 15.01
CA THR A 57 75.16 21.83 16.42
C THR A 57 73.88 22.33 17.06
N PRO A 58 73.35 21.67 18.10
CA PRO A 58 72.20 22.15 18.81
C PRO A 58 72.32 23.57 19.30
N SER A 59 71.32 24.42 19.03
CA SER A 59 71.21 25.77 19.60
C SER A 59 70.28 25.79 20.80
N SER A 60 70.04 26.94 21.40
CA SER A 60 69.06 27.18 22.43
C SER A 60 67.69 27.57 21.84
N GLU A 61 67.57 27.72 20.50
CA GLU A 61 66.35 28.08 19.83
C GLU A 61 65.44 26.88 19.80
N ARG A 62 64.29 26.99 20.47
CA ARG A 62 63.25 25.98 20.50
C ARG A 62 62.23 26.19 19.38
N ILE A 63 61.73 25.09 18.81
CA ILE A 63 60.64 25.11 17.91
C ILE A 63 59.52 24.23 18.45
N SER A 64 58.24 24.68 18.29
CA SER A 64 57.06 23.99 18.73
C SER A 64 56.56 22.98 17.70
N LEU A 65 57.19 22.90 16.53
CA LEU A 65 56.81 21.99 15.44
C LEU A 65 57.38 20.58 15.69
N PRO A 66 56.67 19.49 15.31
CA PRO A 66 57.11 18.11 15.51
C PRO A 66 58.14 17.67 14.47
N VAL A 67 59.09 18.54 14.17
CA VAL A 67 60.16 18.31 13.19
C VAL A 67 61.51 18.67 13.77
N ARG A 68 62.56 17.96 13.38
CA ARG A 68 63.93 18.35 13.64
C ARG A 68 64.41 19.21 12.48
N LEU A 69 64.85 20.45 12.81
CA LEU A 69 65.34 21.41 11.83
C LEU A 69 66.83 21.56 11.97
N ILE A 70 67.59 21.34 10.89
CA ILE A 70 69.07 21.47 10.84
C ILE A 70 69.41 22.35 9.65
N GLY A 71 70.25 23.31 9.79
CA GLY A 71 70.65 24.17 8.65
C GLY A 71 71.82 25.12 8.96
N THR A 72 72.21 25.88 7.94
CA THR A 72 73.26 26.83 7.97
C THR A 72 72.83 28.16 8.61
N PHE A 73 72.02 28.08 9.67
CA PHE A 73 71.54 29.27 10.40
C PHE A 73 72.73 30.06 11.04
N PRO A 74 72.72 31.38 10.90
CA PRO A 74 73.74 32.19 11.55
C PRO A 74 73.48 32.27 13.06
N LEU A 75 74.50 32.03 13.87
CA LEU A 75 74.43 32.12 15.33
C LEU A 75 74.98 33.45 15.81
N ASP A 76 74.52 33.90 16.97
CA ASP A 76 75.08 35.03 17.71
C ASP A 76 76.51 34.72 18.24
N THR A 77 77.14 35.69 18.87
CA THR A 77 78.47 35.53 19.41
C THR A 77 78.57 34.51 20.53
N THR A 78 77.44 34.19 21.20
CA THR A 78 77.36 33.15 22.24
C THR A 78 77.18 31.76 21.67
N ARG A 79 76.83 31.63 20.35
CA ARG A 79 76.48 30.41 19.61
C ARG A 79 75.32 29.70 20.20
N GLN A 80 74.44 30.40 20.91
CA GLN A 80 73.25 29.84 21.52
C GLN A 80 71.98 30.20 20.76
N HIS A 81 71.90 31.42 20.23
CA HIS A 81 70.68 31.90 19.54
C HIS A 81 70.94 32.18 18.06
N ILE A 82 69.90 32.04 17.26
CA ILE A 82 69.94 32.38 15.84
C ILE A 82 69.86 33.93 15.75
N GLN A 83 70.77 34.49 15.02
CA GLN A 83 70.79 35.93 14.84
C GLN A 83 69.76 36.36 13.80
N ALA A 84 68.95 37.37 14.14
CA ALA A 84 67.95 37.91 13.20
C ALA A 84 68.66 38.65 12.04
N GLY A 85 68.05 38.72 10.87
CA GLY A 85 68.54 39.43 9.71
C GLY A 85 68.11 38.78 8.38
N PRO A 86 68.42 39.39 7.23
CA PRO A 86 68.01 38.96 5.92
C PRO A 86 68.34 37.49 5.57
N LEU A 87 69.51 37.01 6.00
CA LEU A 87 69.93 35.62 5.83
C LEU A 87 68.99 34.65 6.61
N THR A 88 68.68 35.02 7.85
CA THR A 88 67.78 34.20 8.70
C THR A 88 66.41 34.18 8.15
N ASP A 89 65.87 35.31 7.71
CA ASP A 89 64.54 35.39 7.11
C ASP A 89 64.45 34.53 5.81
N PHE A 90 65.49 34.57 4.99
CA PHE A 90 65.59 33.69 3.81
C PHE A 90 65.60 32.20 4.20
N LEU A 91 66.46 31.83 5.20
CA LEU A 91 66.54 30.43 5.64
C LEU A 91 65.28 29.95 6.33
N ILE A 92 64.52 30.82 7.04
CA ILE A 92 63.22 30.53 7.57
C ILE A 92 62.23 30.17 6.41
N GLY A 93 62.28 30.93 5.30
CA GLY A 93 61.51 30.62 4.13
C GLY A 93 61.81 29.22 3.54
N GLN A 94 63.13 28.92 3.43
CA GLN A 94 63.57 27.61 2.94
C GLN A 94 63.25 26.48 3.93
N ALA A 95 63.30 26.74 5.23
CA ALA A 95 62.85 25.79 6.26
C ALA A 95 61.33 25.50 6.21
N ALA A 96 60.55 26.56 6.07
CA ALA A 96 59.10 26.44 5.91
C ALA A 96 58.74 25.60 4.68
N ASP A 97 59.39 25.86 3.57
CA ASP A 97 59.22 25.08 2.35
C ASP A 97 59.63 23.59 2.51
N ALA A 98 60.76 23.33 3.20
CA ALA A 98 61.17 21.95 3.48
C ALA A 98 60.20 21.22 4.43
N ILE A 99 59.68 21.94 5.45
CA ILE A 99 58.65 21.37 6.33
C ILE A 99 57.36 21.12 5.57
N ALA A 100 56.94 22.03 4.71
CA ALA A 100 55.77 21.83 3.84
C ALA A 100 55.90 20.56 2.96
N ASP A 101 57.11 20.32 2.40
CA ASP A 101 57.35 19.09 1.62
C ASP A 101 57.22 17.81 2.46
N LEU A 102 57.51 17.85 3.78
CA LEU A 102 57.28 16.74 4.70
C LEU A 102 55.80 16.51 5.03
N LEU A 103 54.99 17.55 4.96
CA LEU A 103 53.57 17.51 5.33
C LEU A 103 52.67 17.08 4.18
N VAL A 104 53.21 17.01 2.96
CA VAL A 104 52.46 16.42 1.82
C VAL A 104 52.17 14.96 2.12
N GLY A 105 50.91 14.62 2.22
CA GLY A 105 50.43 13.25 2.38
C GLY A 105 50.63 12.42 1.10
N ASP A 106 50.48 11.13 1.21
CA ASP A 106 50.40 10.21 0.08
C ASP A 106 48.96 9.85 -0.22
N GLU A 107 48.70 8.95 -1.16
CA GLU A 107 47.36 8.46 -1.52
C GLU A 107 46.63 7.76 -0.35
N THR A 108 47.35 7.38 0.71
CA THR A 108 46.79 6.68 1.86
C THR A 108 46.25 7.63 2.96
N GLY A 109 46.58 8.91 2.88
CA GLY A 109 46.06 9.89 3.81
C GLY A 109 47.03 11.04 4.13
N PRO A 110 46.64 11.94 5.05
CA PRO A 110 47.46 13.06 5.48
C PRO A 110 48.69 12.61 6.29
N ALA A 111 49.75 13.36 6.20
CA ALA A 111 50.93 13.12 7.03
C ALA A 111 50.60 13.20 8.53
N SER A 112 51.13 12.28 9.32
CA SER A 112 50.84 12.16 10.76
C SER A 112 51.18 13.43 11.55
N GLU A 113 52.13 14.21 11.08
CA GLU A 113 52.61 15.45 11.70
C GLU A 113 51.72 16.67 11.39
N LEU A 114 50.84 16.58 10.37
CA LEU A 114 50.02 17.71 9.93
C LEU A 114 49.12 18.25 11.06
N SER A 115 48.41 17.35 11.76
CA SER A 115 47.56 17.74 12.90
C SER A 115 48.36 18.45 13.97
N ALA A 116 49.56 17.95 14.32
CA ALA A 116 50.40 18.52 15.34
C ALA A 116 50.94 19.90 14.94
N VAL A 117 51.23 20.11 13.64
CA VAL A 117 51.63 21.42 13.11
C VAL A 117 50.50 22.44 13.19
N LEU A 118 49.29 22.03 12.77
CA LEU A 118 48.12 22.92 12.75
C LEU A 118 47.56 23.22 14.14
N GLU A 119 47.71 22.30 15.10
CA GLU A 119 47.26 22.44 16.47
C GLU A 119 48.36 22.94 17.44
N ALA A 120 49.55 23.21 16.94
CA ALA A 120 50.64 23.68 17.77
C ALA A 120 50.24 24.91 18.62
N GLY A 121 50.56 24.88 19.89
CA GLY A 121 50.24 25.92 20.88
C GLY A 121 50.91 27.27 20.58
N PHE A 122 51.24 28.04 21.62
CA PHE A 122 51.97 29.29 21.44
C PHE A 122 53.37 29.03 20.91
N PRO A 123 53.92 29.94 20.07
CA PRO A 123 55.32 29.85 19.62
C PRO A 123 56.29 29.84 20.79
N ALA A 124 57.36 29.03 20.67
CA ALA A 124 58.38 28.90 21.70
C ALA A 124 59.31 30.14 21.79
N GLY A 125 59.35 30.99 20.75
CA GLY A 125 60.16 32.19 20.66
C GLY A 125 59.94 32.93 19.33
N ALA A 126 60.66 34.01 19.08
CA ALA A 126 60.48 34.82 17.87
C ALA A 126 60.86 34.08 16.59
N PHE A 127 61.89 33.24 16.61
CA PHE A 127 62.27 32.40 15.48
C PHE A 127 61.14 31.40 15.14
N ASP A 128 60.62 30.70 16.16
CA ASP A 128 59.49 29.73 15.96
C ASP A 128 58.24 30.42 15.45
N ALA A 129 57.93 31.63 15.96
CA ALA A 129 56.78 32.40 15.44
C ALA A 129 56.95 32.72 13.94
N ALA A 130 58.11 33.27 13.54
CA ALA A 130 58.39 33.60 12.15
C ALA A 130 58.36 32.35 11.23
N LEU A 131 58.90 31.21 11.70
CA LEU A 131 58.88 29.94 10.96
C LEU A 131 57.47 29.44 10.77
N ARG A 132 56.67 29.50 11.81
CA ARG A 132 55.22 29.04 11.74
C ARG A 132 54.41 29.94 10.82
N ASP A 133 54.52 31.25 10.93
CA ASP A 133 53.81 32.19 10.06
C ASP A 133 54.18 31.95 8.60
N ARG A 134 55.46 31.75 8.32
CA ARG A 134 55.93 31.44 6.97
C ARG A 134 55.43 30.09 6.48
N LEU A 135 55.43 29.06 7.33
CA LEU A 135 54.91 27.72 7.01
C LEU A 135 53.42 27.76 6.66
N ILE A 136 52.59 28.44 7.47
CA ILE A 136 51.17 28.60 7.22
C ILE A 136 50.92 29.32 5.88
N ALA A 137 51.68 30.41 5.60
CA ALA A 137 51.58 31.10 4.30
C ALA A 137 51.94 30.18 3.14
N THR A 138 53.04 29.41 3.25
CA THR A 138 53.47 28.44 2.24
C THR A 138 52.38 27.37 1.99
N LEU A 139 51.82 26.79 3.07
CA LEU A 139 50.80 25.75 2.98
C LEU A 139 49.46 26.28 2.42
N THR A 140 49.16 27.57 2.63
CA THR A 140 47.91 28.17 2.09
C THR A 140 47.95 28.40 0.58
N GLU A 141 49.13 28.71 0.04
CA GLU A 141 49.29 29.11 -1.36
C GLU A 141 49.68 27.96 -2.31
N ARG A 142 50.29 26.90 -1.77
CA ARG A 142 50.78 25.78 -2.61
C ARG A 142 49.68 24.75 -2.89
N PRO A 143 49.68 24.15 -4.09
CA PRO A 143 48.81 23.00 -4.46
C PRO A 143 49.44 21.70 -3.93
N TRP A 144 49.28 21.41 -2.65
CA TRP A 144 49.89 20.25 -1.97
C TRP A 144 48.88 19.22 -1.48
N LEU A 145 47.59 19.56 -1.53
CA LEU A 145 46.53 18.61 -1.16
C LEU A 145 46.33 17.54 -2.23
N PRO A 146 45.76 16.38 -1.87
CA PRO A 146 45.43 15.33 -2.83
C PRO A 146 44.66 15.86 -4.05
N GLY A 147 44.97 15.36 -5.23
CA GLY A 147 44.43 15.87 -6.50
C GLY A 147 45.11 17.15 -7.01
N GLY A 148 46.14 17.68 -6.29
CA GLY A 148 46.83 18.91 -6.66
C GLY A 148 46.05 20.18 -6.34
N HIS A 149 45.13 20.14 -5.39
CA HIS A 149 44.32 21.27 -4.98
C HIS A 149 45.06 22.17 -4.03
N THR A 150 44.76 23.47 -4.10
CA THR A 150 45.14 24.41 -3.03
C THR A 150 44.15 24.29 -1.87
N PRO A 151 44.50 24.69 -0.63
CA PRO A 151 43.55 24.66 0.48
C PRO A 151 42.27 25.43 0.24
N ARG A 152 42.29 26.49 -0.58
CA ARG A 152 41.09 27.30 -0.88
C ARG A 152 40.11 26.60 -1.82
N ASP A 153 40.61 25.70 -2.66
CA ASP A 153 39.82 24.94 -3.62
C ASP A 153 39.33 23.61 -3.03
N ALA A 154 39.83 23.25 -1.86
CA ALA A 154 39.55 21.99 -1.21
C ALA A 154 38.44 22.09 -0.16
N VAL A 155 37.67 21.00 -0.05
CA VAL A 155 36.59 20.84 0.93
C VAL A 155 36.74 19.54 1.71
N THR A 156 36.33 19.55 2.97
CA THR A 156 36.22 18.31 3.78
C THR A 156 34.79 18.05 4.14
N VAL A 157 34.43 16.77 4.09
CA VAL A 157 33.12 16.24 4.44
C VAL A 157 33.28 15.01 5.34
N PRO A 158 32.23 14.59 6.08
CA PRO A 158 32.30 13.36 6.85
C PRO A 158 32.75 12.16 6.00
N ASP A 159 33.60 11.32 6.60
CA ASP A 159 34.23 10.19 5.89
C ASP A 159 33.23 9.29 5.14
N ALA A 160 32.02 9.14 5.68
CA ALA A 160 30.96 8.28 5.11
C ALA A 160 30.39 8.78 3.76
N ILE A 161 30.51 10.09 3.47
CA ILE A 161 29.99 10.68 2.23
C ILE A 161 31.09 11.12 1.26
N VAL A 162 32.36 10.87 1.60
CA VAL A 162 33.48 11.22 0.71
C VAL A 162 33.33 10.59 -0.67
N ALA A 163 33.05 9.28 -0.72
CA ALA A 163 32.98 8.55 -1.99
C ALA A 163 31.93 9.12 -2.95
N PRO A 164 30.63 9.24 -2.58
CA PRO A 164 29.64 9.79 -3.51
C PRO A 164 29.91 11.26 -3.84
N LEU A 165 30.38 12.09 -2.90
CA LEU A 165 30.61 13.49 -3.17
C LEU A 165 31.85 13.74 -4.05
N ALA A 166 32.91 12.95 -3.92
CA ALA A 166 34.11 13.06 -4.77
C ALA A 166 33.82 12.76 -6.25
N GLU A 167 32.77 11.97 -6.55
CA GLU A 167 32.31 11.74 -7.92
C GLU A 167 31.55 12.93 -8.52
N ALA A 168 31.01 13.79 -7.66
CA ALA A 168 30.10 14.86 -8.05
C ALA A 168 30.72 16.26 -7.93
N VAL A 169 31.69 16.44 -7.04
CA VAL A 169 32.25 17.72 -6.65
C VAL A 169 33.77 17.63 -6.65
N ASP A 170 34.42 18.57 -7.35
CA ASP A 170 35.86 18.69 -7.34
C ASP A 170 36.38 19.25 -6.01
N GLY A 171 37.59 18.87 -5.63
CA GLY A 171 38.23 19.36 -4.41
C GLY A 171 37.79 18.67 -3.12
N VAL A 172 36.98 17.64 -3.15
CA VAL A 172 36.63 16.82 -1.98
C VAL A 172 37.87 16.03 -1.54
N LEU A 173 38.31 16.26 -0.31
CA LEU A 173 39.48 15.57 0.24
C LEU A 173 39.15 14.12 0.62
N PRO A 174 40.11 13.18 0.48
CA PRO A 174 39.91 11.77 0.78
C PRO A 174 39.52 11.47 2.24
N VAL A 175 39.12 10.22 2.52
CA VAL A 175 38.82 9.71 3.86
C VAL A 175 39.98 10.02 4.84
N GLY A 176 39.64 10.41 6.07
CA GLY A 176 40.60 10.75 7.12
C GLY A 176 40.96 12.24 7.23
N TRP A 177 40.80 13.01 6.15
CA TRP A 177 41.07 14.44 6.17
C TRP A 177 40.07 15.26 7.02
N TYR A 178 38.82 14.81 7.10
CA TYR A 178 37.77 15.45 7.91
C TYR A 178 38.15 15.54 9.41
N ARG A 179 38.98 14.61 9.88
CA ARG A 179 39.41 14.53 11.29
C ARG A 179 40.57 15.47 11.62
N ILE A 180 41.24 16.03 10.60
CA ILE A 180 42.36 16.95 10.80
C ILE A 180 41.83 18.30 11.26
N LYS A 181 42.12 18.65 12.51
CA LYS A 181 41.78 19.96 13.05
C LYS A 181 42.71 21.03 12.49
N GLY A 182 42.20 22.26 12.40
CA GLY A 182 43.00 23.41 11.96
C GLY A 182 43.15 23.55 10.45
N LEU A 183 42.66 22.66 9.59
CA LEU A 183 42.68 22.81 8.13
C LEU A 183 42.01 24.11 7.67
N SER A 184 40.98 24.57 8.41
CA SER A 184 40.31 25.85 8.14
C SER A 184 41.27 27.06 8.24
N ARG A 185 42.36 26.98 9.02
CA ARG A 185 43.40 28.02 9.09
C ARG A 185 44.15 28.17 7.77
N LEU A 186 44.20 27.11 6.98
CA LEU A 186 44.82 27.12 5.67
C LEU A 186 43.84 27.52 4.55
N GLY A 187 42.54 27.65 4.87
CA GLY A 187 41.49 27.98 3.91
C GLY A 187 40.66 26.79 3.40
N VAL A 188 40.95 25.57 3.86
CA VAL A 188 40.10 24.41 3.53
C VAL A 188 38.74 24.60 4.17
N ARG A 189 37.69 24.49 3.35
CA ARG A 189 36.32 24.60 3.85
C ARG A 189 35.84 23.26 4.42
N ARG A 190 35.19 23.32 5.55
CA ARG A 190 34.44 22.18 6.11
C ARG A 190 32.98 22.40 5.81
N LEU A 191 32.41 21.57 4.95
CA LEU A 191 30.99 21.70 4.56
C LEU A 191 30.10 21.29 5.72
N ALA A 192 29.13 22.16 6.05
CA ALA A 192 28.03 21.85 6.93
C ALA A 192 27.01 20.99 6.17
N THR A 193 26.14 20.27 6.90
CA THR A 193 25.09 19.40 6.29
C THR A 193 24.21 20.19 5.35
N ALA A 194 23.77 21.37 5.73
CA ALA A 194 22.93 22.23 4.87
C ALA A 194 23.65 22.62 3.57
N GLU A 195 24.97 22.96 3.64
CA GLU A 195 25.75 23.26 2.44
C GLU A 195 25.90 22.04 1.52
N ILE A 196 25.98 20.82 2.09
CA ILE A 196 25.99 19.58 1.31
C ILE A 196 24.66 19.38 0.59
N VAL A 197 23.52 19.60 1.27
CA VAL A 197 22.20 19.52 0.67
C VAL A 197 22.05 20.50 -0.49
N ASP A 198 22.49 21.76 -0.30
CA ASP A 198 22.47 22.78 -1.36
C ASP A 198 23.35 22.37 -2.56
N LEU A 199 24.53 21.81 -2.29
CA LEU A 199 25.50 21.42 -3.29
C LEU A 199 24.97 20.25 -4.18
N VAL A 200 24.25 19.30 -3.57
CA VAL A 200 23.69 18.17 -4.32
C VAL A 200 22.34 18.49 -4.96
N SER A 201 21.73 19.60 -4.60
CA SER A 201 20.49 20.07 -5.21
C SER A 201 20.68 20.33 -6.69
N GLY A 202 19.86 19.67 -7.51
CA GLY A 202 19.93 19.80 -8.98
C GLY A 202 20.92 18.85 -9.67
N LEU A 203 21.60 17.96 -8.93
CA LEU A 203 22.44 16.93 -9.54
C LEU A 203 21.57 15.82 -10.13
N GLY A 204 21.72 15.56 -11.44
CA GLY A 204 21.15 14.37 -12.09
C GLY A 204 22.04 13.16 -11.86
N ARG A 205 21.76 12.34 -10.87
CA ARG A 205 22.52 11.14 -10.52
C ARG A 205 21.61 9.93 -10.50
N GLU A 206 22.19 8.74 -10.73
CA GLU A 206 21.50 7.45 -10.64
C GLU A 206 20.94 7.23 -9.23
N ALA A 207 19.82 6.51 -9.14
CA ALA A 207 19.13 6.28 -7.88
C ALA A 207 20.03 5.62 -6.80
N ALA A 208 20.89 4.68 -7.18
CA ALA A 208 21.81 4.00 -6.28
C ALA A 208 22.87 4.94 -5.68
N TRP A 209 23.27 5.99 -6.43
CA TRP A 209 24.16 7.02 -5.92
C TRP A 209 23.53 7.80 -4.75
N TRP A 210 22.24 8.14 -4.88
CA TRP A 210 21.48 8.80 -3.83
C TRP A 210 21.36 7.95 -2.58
N ARG A 211 21.10 6.65 -2.72
CA ARG A 211 21.08 5.71 -1.58
C ARG A 211 22.42 5.71 -0.83
N THR A 212 23.54 5.71 -1.55
CA THR A 212 24.87 5.75 -0.95
C THR A 212 25.08 7.05 -0.16
N LEU A 213 24.62 8.18 -0.70
CA LEU A 213 24.67 9.47 -0.01
C LEU A 213 23.80 9.46 1.26
N TYR A 214 22.57 8.95 1.18
CA TYR A 214 21.65 8.89 2.33
C TYR A 214 22.22 8.06 3.46
N SER A 215 22.72 6.87 3.15
CA SER A 215 23.36 6.00 4.15
C SER A 215 24.51 6.70 4.86
N GLY A 216 25.30 7.49 4.13
CA GLY A 216 26.40 8.28 4.71
C GLY A 216 25.94 9.49 5.54
N LEU A 217 24.71 9.98 5.34
CA LEU A 217 24.11 11.09 6.09
C LEU A 217 23.24 10.62 7.27
N SER A 218 23.18 9.33 7.55
CA SER A 218 22.31 8.74 8.58
C SER A 218 22.47 9.34 9.97
N ASP A 219 23.66 9.81 10.33
CA ASP A 219 23.98 10.41 11.63
C ASP A 219 23.86 11.94 11.66
N ALA A 220 23.47 12.57 10.53
CA ALA A 220 23.34 14.02 10.43
C ALA A 220 22.06 14.54 11.12
N ASP A 221 22.01 15.84 11.40
CA ASP A 221 20.83 16.49 11.94
C ASP A 221 19.69 16.49 10.90
N LEU A 222 18.57 15.85 11.23
CA LEU A 222 17.40 15.75 10.36
C LEU A 222 16.83 17.12 9.98
N GLY A 223 16.95 18.12 10.84
CA GLY A 223 16.49 19.48 10.56
C GLY A 223 17.19 20.12 9.36
N GLU A 224 18.46 19.76 9.12
CA GLU A 224 19.25 20.26 7.99
C GLU A 224 19.03 19.46 6.69
N LEU A 225 18.41 18.26 6.77
CA LEU A 225 18.20 17.35 5.64
C LEU A 225 16.82 17.51 4.98
N GLY A 226 15.98 18.40 5.48
CA GLY A 226 14.58 18.53 5.02
C GLY A 226 14.41 18.86 3.52
N ALA A 227 15.43 19.43 2.88
CA ALA A 227 15.46 19.76 1.46
C ALA A 227 16.24 18.76 0.60
N LEU A 228 16.60 17.60 1.14
CA LEU A 228 17.38 16.59 0.42
C LEU A 228 16.63 16.13 -0.84
N PRO A 229 17.27 16.11 -2.02
CA PRO A 229 16.65 15.61 -3.24
C PRO A 229 16.35 14.12 -3.16
N VAL A 230 15.18 13.69 -3.68
CA VAL A 230 14.75 12.30 -3.69
C VAL A 230 14.27 11.92 -5.10
N PRO A 231 14.91 10.94 -5.76
CA PRO A 231 14.48 10.45 -7.05
C PRO A 231 13.24 9.56 -6.91
N LEU A 232 12.30 9.71 -7.85
CA LEU A 232 11.04 8.97 -7.93
C LEU A 232 11.10 7.93 -9.06
N THR A 233 10.16 6.99 -9.03
CA THR A 233 9.97 5.96 -10.07
C THR A 233 9.65 6.55 -11.45
N ASP A 234 9.00 7.71 -11.53
CA ASP A 234 8.66 8.42 -12.76
C ASP A 234 9.83 9.20 -13.39
N GLY A 235 11.06 9.04 -12.84
CA GLY A 235 12.28 9.70 -13.31
C GLY A 235 12.46 11.14 -12.84
N ARG A 236 11.51 11.72 -12.12
CA ARG A 236 11.64 13.05 -11.52
C ARG A 236 12.42 12.97 -10.21
N THR A 237 13.04 14.09 -9.85
CA THR A 237 13.63 14.26 -8.51
C THR A 237 12.86 15.36 -7.80
N VAL A 238 12.41 15.09 -6.58
CA VAL A 238 11.67 16.05 -5.74
C VAL A 238 12.50 16.49 -4.55
N THR A 239 12.14 17.60 -3.94
CA THR A 239 12.81 18.14 -2.75
C THR A 239 12.11 17.67 -1.48
N GLY A 240 12.84 16.99 -0.61
CA GLY A 240 12.35 16.47 0.66
C GLY A 240 11.59 15.15 0.54
N ALA A 241 11.63 14.38 1.63
CA ALA A 241 11.04 13.04 1.69
C ALA A 241 9.59 13.01 2.22
N LYS A 242 9.09 14.13 2.76
CA LYS A 242 7.77 14.16 3.40
C LYS A 242 6.65 13.86 2.41
N GLY A 243 5.82 12.86 2.76
CA GLY A 243 4.67 12.44 1.97
C GLY A 243 5.02 11.60 0.74
N LEU A 244 6.26 11.14 0.62
CA LEU A 244 6.65 10.14 -0.36
C LEU A 244 6.36 8.73 0.16
N LEU A 245 6.15 7.81 -0.77
CA LEU A 245 5.96 6.39 -0.49
C LEU A 245 7.29 5.65 -0.69
N LEU A 246 7.69 4.87 0.33
CA LEU A 246 8.85 3.99 0.28
C LEU A 246 8.37 2.57 -0.08
N PRO A 247 8.68 2.08 -1.29
CA PRO A 247 8.30 0.73 -1.67
C PRO A 247 9.11 -0.29 -0.86
N ASP A 248 8.44 -1.24 -0.23
CA ASP A 248 9.05 -2.42 0.38
C ASP A 248 9.18 -3.59 -0.59
N THR A 249 8.36 -3.57 -1.65
CA THR A 249 8.34 -4.48 -2.78
C THR A 249 8.28 -3.67 -4.08
N GLU A 250 8.41 -4.33 -5.21
CA GLU A 250 8.21 -3.68 -6.52
C GLU A 250 6.74 -3.24 -6.63
N LEU A 251 6.52 -1.93 -6.77
CA LEU A 251 5.19 -1.34 -6.96
C LEU A 251 4.97 -1.02 -8.43
N PRO A 252 3.72 -1.12 -8.93
CA PRO A 252 3.37 -0.66 -10.27
C PRO A 252 3.55 0.87 -10.40
N ASP A 253 3.42 1.39 -11.62
CA ASP A 253 3.38 2.84 -11.82
C ASP A 253 2.09 3.43 -11.22
N LEU A 254 2.26 4.32 -10.24
CA LEU A 254 1.17 4.96 -9.50
C LEU A 254 1.03 6.45 -9.83
N SER A 255 1.68 6.92 -10.87
CA SER A 255 1.67 8.33 -11.28
C SER A 255 0.27 8.83 -11.63
N ALA A 256 -0.57 7.97 -12.23
CA ALA A 256 -1.96 8.26 -12.55
C ALA A 256 -2.83 8.50 -11.30
N LEU A 257 -2.46 7.88 -10.17
CA LEU A 257 -3.11 8.11 -8.88
C LEU A 257 -2.56 9.35 -8.15
N GLY A 258 -1.64 10.12 -8.77
CA GLY A 258 -1.01 11.29 -8.14
C GLY A 258 -0.07 10.95 -6.98
N LEU A 259 0.24 9.69 -6.77
CA LEU A 259 1.14 9.22 -5.72
C LEU A 259 2.61 9.38 -6.15
N ARG A 260 3.47 9.67 -5.17
CA ARG A 260 4.91 9.83 -5.39
C ARG A 260 5.66 8.70 -4.73
N VAL A 261 6.18 7.81 -5.54
CA VAL A 261 6.94 6.63 -5.07
C VAL A 261 8.43 6.87 -5.26
N VAL A 262 9.20 6.67 -4.21
CA VAL A 262 10.67 6.73 -4.26
C VAL A 262 11.20 5.62 -5.15
N HIS A 263 12.21 5.93 -5.97
CA HIS A 263 12.84 4.91 -6.81
C HIS A 263 13.39 3.76 -5.94
N PRO A 264 13.13 2.48 -6.26
CA PRO A 264 13.51 1.34 -5.42
C PRO A 264 15.00 1.33 -5.04
N ASP A 265 15.89 1.66 -6.01
CA ASP A 265 17.34 1.71 -5.76
C ASP A 265 17.78 2.87 -4.86
N ALA A 266 16.91 3.86 -4.61
CA ALA A 266 17.19 4.99 -3.72
C ALA A 266 16.61 4.82 -2.31
N VAL A 267 15.88 3.75 -2.04
CA VAL A 267 15.27 3.51 -0.72
C VAL A 267 16.35 3.37 0.36
N ASP A 268 16.22 4.17 1.40
CA ASP A 268 17.12 4.17 2.56
C ASP A 268 16.33 4.54 3.83
N PRO A 269 16.65 3.97 5.02
CA PRO A 269 15.97 4.26 6.28
C PRO A 269 15.97 5.75 6.68
N LEU A 270 16.92 6.53 6.16
CA LEU A 270 16.95 7.97 6.38
C LEU A 270 15.70 8.67 5.85
N LEU A 271 15.17 8.22 4.69
CA LEU A 271 13.99 8.83 4.07
C LEU A 271 12.73 8.63 4.93
N GLU A 272 12.60 7.48 5.61
CA GLU A 272 11.51 7.25 6.57
C GLU A 272 11.60 8.23 7.75
N ARG A 273 12.81 8.43 8.30
CA ARG A 273 13.06 9.42 9.37
C ARG A 273 12.78 10.85 8.93
N LEU A 274 12.89 11.14 7.64
CA LEU A 274 12.57 12.45 7.03
C LEU A 274 11.09 12.59 6.65
N GLY A 275 10.24 11.57 6.93
CA GLY A 275 8.80 11.64 6.79
C GLY A 275 8.24 10.97 5.54
N ALA A 276 9.01 10.17 4.84
CA ALA A 276 8.47 9.21 3.88
C ALA A 276 7.78 8.05 4.62
N ARG A 277 6.78 7.43 3.99
CA ARG A 277 6.00 6.35 4.59
C ARG A 277 6.27 5.03 3.88
N PRO A 278 6.52 3.93 4.59
CA PRO A 278 6.53 2.60 4.00
C PRO A 278 5.20 2.33 3.30
N ALA A 279 5.24 1.73 2.12
CA ALA A 279 4.07 1.46 1.30
C ALA A 279 4.10 0.05 0.73
N THR A 280 3.03 -0.71 1.04
CA THR A 280 2.69 -1.98 0.41
C THR A 280 1.53 -1.74 -0.56
N PRO A 281 1.31 -2.60 -1.58
CA PRO A 281 0.12 -2.50 -2.44
C PRO A 281 -1.18 -2.39 -1.62
N ARG A 282 -1.32 -3.19 -0.56
CA ARG A 282 -2.50 -3.19 0.31
C ARG A 282 -2.64 -1.89 1.11
N SER A 283 -1.55 -1.32 1.63
CA SER A 283 -1.61 -0.04 2.36
C SER A 283 -1.94 1.14 1.46
N ILE A 284 -1.57 1.08 0.20
CA ILE A 284 -1.91 2.10 -0.81
C ILE A 284 -3.41 2.06 -1.12
N LEU A 285 -3.98 0.88 -1.30
CA LEU A 285 -5.42 0.70 -1.53
C LEU A 285 -6.29 1.22 -0.37
N THR A 286 -5.77 1.27 0.86
CA THR A 286 -6.51 1.83 2.01
C THR A 286 -6.33 3.35 2.19
N ASP A 287 -5.58 4.03 1.31
CA ASP A 287 -5.38 5.47 1.38
C ASP A 287 -6.64 6.22 0.90
N ASP A 288 -7.14 7.18 1.70
CA ASP A 288 -8.34 7.96 1.38
C ASP A 288 -8.21 8.73 0.06
N PHE A 289 -7.00 9.11 -0.33
CA PHE A 289 -6.76 9.79 -1.60
C PHE A 289 -6.99 8.84 -2.78
N VAL A 290 -6.55 7.59 -2.69
CA VAL A 290 -6.79 6.56 -3.72
C VAL A 290 -8.28 6.28 -3.83
N ARG A 291 -8.96 6.14 -2.69
CA ARG A 291 -10.42 5.96 -2.67
C ARG A 291 -11.14 7.12 -3.35
N GLY A 292 -10.77 8.36 -3.04
CA GLY A 292 -11.34 9.54 -3.71
C GLY A 292 -11.07 9.56 -5.22
N THR A 293 -9.89 9.11 -5.66
CA THR A 293 -9.55 9.03 -7.08
C THR A 293 -10.38 7.96 -7.80
N VAL A 294 -10.62 6.81 -7.17
CA VAL A 294 -11.49 5.76 -7.73
C VAL A 294 -12.93 6.25 -7.83
N ALA A 295 -13.48 6.86 -6.76
CA ALA A 295 -14.86 7.36 -6.76
C ALA A 295 -15.13 8.43 -7.84
N THR A 296 -14.10 9.15 -8.28
CA THR A 296 -14.21 10.16 -9.35
C THR A 296 -13.66 9.69 -10.69
N SER A 297 -13.24 8.42 -10.80
CA SER A 297 -12.61 7.91 -12.02
C SER A 297 -13.53 7.93 -13.24
N TYR A 298 -14.83 7.74 -13.05
CA TYR A 298 -15.85 7.81 -14.10
C TYR A 298 -15.96 9.22 -14.72
N ASP A 299 -15.75 10.27 -13.93
CA ASP A 299 -15.80 11.67 -14.37
C ASP A 299 -14.46 12.13 -15.00
N SER A 300 -13.45 11.27 -15.06
CA SER A 300 -12.14 11.59 -15.65
C SER A 300 -12.21 11.69 -17.16
N GLU A 301 -11.45 12.62 -17.77
CA GLU A 301 -11.30 12.69 -19.23
C GLU A 301 -10.65 11.43 -19.82
N ASP A 302 -9.77 10.76 -19.04
CA ASP A 302 -9.11 9.51 -19.42
C ASP A 302 -9.03 8.59 -18.18
N PRO A 303 -10.00 7.68 -17.99
CA PRO A 303 -10.01 6.74 -16.87
C PRO A 303 -8.97 5.61 -16.97
N ALA A 304 -8.48 5.28 -18.18
CA ALA A 304 -7.63 4.12 -18.40
C ALA A 304 -6.38 4.06 -17.50
N PRO A 305 -5.57 5.13 -17.34
CA PRO A 305 -4.39 5.07 -16.49
C PRO A 305 -4.72 4.85 -15.00
N ILE A 306 -5.90 5.32 -14.55
CA ILE A 306 -6.38 5.10 -13.17
C ILE A 306 -6.74 3.62 -13.00
N ALA A 307 -7.50 3.06 -13.95
CA ALA A 307 -7.92 1.67 -13.96
C ALA A 307 -6.69 0.73 -13.97
N ASP A 308 -5.71 0.98 -14.86
CA ASP A 308 -4.48 0.19 -14.95
C ASP A 308 -3.71 0.20 -13.63
N ALA A 309 -3.52 1.36 -13.00
CA ALA A 309 -2.80 1.49 -11.75
C ALA A 309 -3.51 0.79 -10.58
N VAL A 310 -4.85 0.90 -10.49
CA VAL A 310 -5.64 0.25 -9.44
C VAL A 310 -5.66 -1.26 -9.63
N LEU A 311 -5.89 -1.76 -10.85
CA LEU A 311 -5.89 -3.19 -11.14
C LEU A 311 -4.53 -3.84 -10.87
N ALA A 312 -3.43 -3.15 -11.23
CA ALA A 312 -2.09 -3.60 -10.89
C ALA A 312 -1.84 -3.65 -9.38
N LEU A 313 -2.34 -2.67 -8.61
CA LEU A 313 -2.27 -2.69 -7.14
C LEU A 313 -3.09 -3.84 -6.55
N VAL A 314 -4.30 -4.06 -7.05
CA VAL A 314 -5.19 -5.15 -6.63
C VAL A 314 -4.55 -6.51 -6.87
N ALA A 315 -3.96 -6.70 -8.06
CA ALA A 315 -3.24 -7.92 -8.39
C ALA A 315 -2.00 -8.12 -7.50
N ALA A 316 -1.21 -7.06 -7.25
CA ALA A 316 -0.03 -7.11 -6.38
C ALA A 316 -0.39 -7.31 -4.89
N ALA A 317 -1.56 -6.85 -4.46
CA ALA A 317 -2.08 -7.05 -3.11
C ALA A 317 -2.73 -8.43 -2.90
N GLU A 318 -2.94 -9.20 -3.99
CA GLU A 318 -3.72 -10.45 -3.98
C GLU A 318 -5.08 -10.26 -3.28
N LEU A 319 -5.80 -9.18 -3.67
CA LEU A 319 -7.05 -8.81 -3.04
C LEU A 319 -8.15 -9.83 -3.39
N LEU A 320 -8.94 -10.22 -2.41
CA LEU A 320 -10.07 -11.12 -2.61
C LEU A 320 -11.35 -10.33 -2.96
N PRO A 321 -12.29 -10.94 -3.70
CA PRO A 321 -13.58 -10.33 -3.99
C PRO A 321 -14.31 -9.87 -2.71
N GLY A 322 -14.79 -8.62 -2.70
CA GLY A 322 -15.53 -8.05 -1.58
C GLY A 322 -14.70 -7.55 -0.39
N GLU A 323 -13.37 -7.70 -0.39
CA GLU A 323 -12.53 -7.14 0.69
C GLU A 323 -12.60 -5.61 0.75
N GLU A 324 -12.65 -4.96 -0.42
CA GLU A 324 -12.72 -3.49 -0.55
C GLU A 324 -13.89 -3.09 -1.45
N PRO A 325 -15.14 -3.04 -0.93
CA PRO A 325 -16.35 -2.84 -1.75
C PRO A 325 -16.38 -1.54 -2.55
N TRP A 326 -15.69 -0.49 -2.09
CA TRP A 326 -15.59 0.80 -2.77
C TRP A 326 -14.87 0.73 -4.12
N LEU A 327 -14.09 -0.33 -4.38
CA LEU A 327 -13.45 -0.54 -5.68
C LEU A 327 -14.47 -0.78 -6.80
N ALA A 328 -15.71 -1.14 -6.48
CA ALA A 328 -16.79 -1.29 -7.46
C ALA A 328 -17.16 0.03 -8.17
N GLU A 329 -16.72 1.17 -7.64
CA GLU A 329 -16.87 2.49 -8.28
C GLU A 329 -15.78 2.76 -9.34
N LEU A 330 -14.76 1.91 -9.47
CA LEU A 330 -13.70 2.07 -10.46
C LEU A 330 -14.27 2.05 -11.88
N ALA A 331 -14.00 3.08 -12.66
CA ALA A 331 -14.39 3.10 -14.07
C ALA A 331 -13.58 2.09 -14.88
N LEU A 332 -14.27 1.17 -15.54
CA LEU A 332 -13.71 0.18 -16.44
C LEU A 332 -14.36 0.27 -17.83
N PRO A 333 -13.65 -0.11 -18.91
CA PRO A 333 -14.20 -0.10 -20.25
C PRO A 333 -15.14 -1.27 -20.48
N ALA A 334 -16.22 -1.03 -21.24
CA ALA A 334 -17.14 -2.05 -21.71
C ALA A 334 -17.00 -2.31 -23.21
N ASP A 335 -17.59 -3.40 -23.67
CA ASP A 335 -17.57 -3.88 -25.07
C ASP A 335 -18.36 -2.97 -26.04
N ASP A 336 -19.26 -2.13 -25.51
CA ASP A 336 -19.98 -1.10 -26.27
C ASP A 336 -19.13 0.15 -26.56
N GLY A 337 -17.94 0.26 -25.96
CA GLY A 337 -17.00 1.35 -26.12
C GLY A 337 -17.07 2.43 -25.05
N GLU A 338 -18.05 2.36 -24.16
CA GLU A 338 -18.23 3.31 -23.05
C GLU A 338 -17.50 2.83 -21.77
N TRP A 339 -17.55 3.64 -20.74
CA TRP A 339 -16.97 3.35 -19.42
C TRP A 339 -18.08 3.24 -18.39
N TYR A 340 -17.95 2.29 -17.46
CA TYR A 340 -18.93 2.05 -16.39
C TYR A 340 -18.20 1.75 -15.08
N PRO A 341 -18.84 1.97 -13.93
CA PRO A 341 -18.36 1.43 -12.66
C PRO A 341 -18.18 -0.08 -12.73
N ALA A 342 -17.10 -0.60 -12.14
CA ALA A 342 -16.80 -2.04 -12.16
C ALA A 342 -17.96 -2.90 -11.64
N GLY A 343 -18.71 -2.41 -10.64
CA GLY A 343 -19.89 -3.09 -10.08
C GLY A 343 -21.12 -3.15 -10.98
N GLU A 344 -21.07 -2.52 -12.15
CA GLU A 344 -22.12 -2.54 -13.18
C GLU A 344 -21.72 -3.36 -14.41
N LEU A 345 -20.54 -3.98 -14.38
CA LEU A 345 -20.00 -4.76 -15.49
C LEU A 345 -20.01 -6.26 -15.20
N LEU A 346 -20.30 -7.05 -16.22
CA LEU A 346 -20.19 -8.50 -16.20
C LEU A 346 -18.78 -8.94 -16.62
N LEU A 347 -18.30 -10.02 -16.01
CA LEU A 347 -17.03 -10.63 -16.40
C LEU A 347 -17.17 -11.26 -17.81
N PRO A 348 -16.25 -11.00 -18.75
CA PRO A 348 -16.31 -11.58 -20.10
C PRO A 348 -16.33 -13.10 -20.06
N GLY A 349 -17.36 -13.72 -20.65
CA GLY A 349 -17.53 -15.18 -20.61
C GLY A 349 -17.79 -15.75 -19.21
N GLY A 350 -18.09 -14.89 -18.22
CA GLY A 350 -18.43 -15.29 -16.87
C GLY A 350 -19.76 -16.00 -16.75
N ARG A 351 -19.99 -16.67 -15.61
CA ARG A 351 -21.20 -17.48 -15.36
C ARG A 351 -22.46 -16.63 -15.31
N LEU A 352 -22.40 -15.42 -14.73
CA LEU A 352 -23.54 -14.51 -14.65
C LEU A 352 -23.91 -13.97 -16.03
N ALA A 353 -22.92 -13.60 -16.85
CA ALA A 353 -23.13 -13.12 -18.21
C ALA A 353 -23.84 -14.13 -19.11
N ALA A 354 -23.71 -15.45 -18.81
CA ALA A 354 -24.38 -16.51 -19.57
C ALA A 354 -25.87 -16.66 -19.26
N VAL A 355 -26.37 -16.11 -18.15
CA VAL A 355 -27.75 -16.31 -17.67
C VAL A 355 -28.58 -15.03 -17.65
N VAL A 356 -27.97 -13.88 -17.84
CA VAL A 356 -28.61 -12.57 -17.86
C VAL A 356 -29.17 -12.27 -19.24
N ALA A 357 -30.30 -11.57 -19.29
CA ALA A 357 -30.99 -11.19 -20.51
C ALA A 357 -30.14 -10.25 -21.38
N PRO A 358 -30.14 -10.38 -22.71
CA PRO A 358 -29.34 -9.55 -23.61
C PRO A 358 -29.71 -8.06 -23.59
N ASP A 359 -30.90 -7.71 -23.13
CA ASP A 359 -31.40 -6.33 -22.99
C ASP A 359 -31.24 -5.78 -21.57
N SER A 360 -30.48 -6.47 -20.71
CA SER A 360 -30.11 -5.98 -19.38
C SER A 360 -29.26 -4.72 -19.46
N PRO A 361 -29.24 -3.89 -18.41
CA PRO A 361 -28.43 -2.67 -18.37
C PRO A 361 -26.94 -2.93 -18.16
N PHE A 362 -26.51 -4.19 -17.97
CA PHE A 362 -25.12 -4.52 -17.72
C PHE A 362 -24.28 -4.46 -18.99
N GLY A 363 -23.13 -3.77 -18.91
CA GLY A 363 -22.07 -3.89 -19.91
C GLY A 363 -21.21 -5.15 -19.66
N ILE A 364 -20.56 -5.64 -20.70
CA ILE A 364 -19.52 -6.67 -20.56
C ILE A 364 -18.16 -5.96 -20.47
N CYS A 365 -17.40 -6.23 -19.43
CA CYS A 365 -16.06 -5.62 -19.28
C CYS A 365 -15.18 -5.99 -20.49
N ASP A 366 -14.45 -4.99 -21.04
CA ASP A 366 -13.50 -5.18 -22.14
C ASP A 366 -12.06 -4.89 -21.67
N PRO A 367 -11.38 -5.86 -21.03
CA PRO A 367 -10.03 -5.67 -20.52
C PRO A 367 -8.98 -5.46 -21.62
N GLU A 368 -9.27 -5.76 -22.89
CA GLU A 368 -8.33 -5.55 -24.01
C GLU A 368 -8.10 -4.05 -24.30
N ARG A 369 -8.98 -3.18 -23.85
CA ARG A 369 -8.83 -1.72 -23.94
C ARG A 369 -7.95 -1.11 -22.85
N LEU A 370 -7.56 -1.86 -21.85
CA LEU A 370 -6.60 -1.45 -20.83
C LEU A 370 -5.16 -1.64 -21.34
N ALA A 371 -4.25 -0.80 -20.88
CA ALA A 371 -2.90 -0.69 -21.47
C ALA A 371 -2.08 -1.99 -21.42
N ASP A 372 -2.32 -2.85 -20.45
CA ASP A 372 -1.55 -4.08 -20.26
C ASP A 372 -2.21 -5.32 -20.91
N GLY A 373 -3.49 -5.25 -21.31
CA GLY A 373 -4.23 -6.34 -21.96
C GLY A 373 -4.15 -7.72 -21.28
N SER A 374 -3.48 -7.80 -20.13
CA SER A 374 -3.20 -9.03 -19.38
C SER A 374 -3.83 -9.04 -17.98
N VAL A 375 -4.88 -8.22 -17.79
CA VAL A 375 -5.60 -8.16 -16.51
C VAL A 375 -6.25 -9.51 -16.23
N SER A 376 -5.99 -10.08 -15.06
CA SER A 376 -6.58 -11.37 -14.69
C SER A 376 -8.04 -11.22 -14.29
N ASP A 377 -8.86 -12.24 -14.58
CA ASP A 377 -10.25 -12.32 -14.14
C ASP A 377 -10.36 -12.12 -12.62
N ALA A 378 -9.41 -12.67 -11.86
CA ALA A 378 -9.36 -12.50 -10.41
C ALA A 378 -9.24 -11.03 -9.98
N ALA A 379 -8.45 -10.22 -10.67
CA ALA A 379 -8.31 -8.79 -10.37
C ALA A 379 -9.59 -8.03 -10.75
N LEU A 380 -10.22 -8.37 -11.88
CA LEU A 380 -11.51 -7.79 -12.28
C LEU A 380 -12.60 -8.08 -11.26
N VAL A 381 -12.72 -9.35 -10.82
CA VAL A 381 -13.70 -9.73 -9.80
C VAL A 381 -13.40 -9.09 -8.44
N ALA A 382 -12.12 -8.93 -8.10
CA ALA A 382 -11.72 -8.28 -6.84
C ALA A 382 -12.09 -6.79 -6.80
N VAL A 383 -12.09 -6.09 -7.95
CA VAL A 383 -12.57 -4.69 -8.02
C VAL A 383 -14.09 -4.57 -8.18
N GLY A 384 -14.83 -5.68 -8.27
CA GLY A 384 -16.28 -5.66 -8.27
C GLY A 384 -16.95 -6.04 -9.58
N VAL A 385 -16.20 -6.41 -10.64
CA VAL A 385 -16.78 -6.95 -11.87
C VAL A 385 -17.53 -8.25 -11.55
N LEU A 386 -18.74 -8.36 -12.03
CA LEU A 386 -19.71 -9.38 -11.61
C LEU A 386 -19.44 -10.73 -12.31
N GLU A 387 -18.99 -11.71 -11.57
CA GLU A 387 -18.95 -13.13 -11.98
C GLU A 387 -20.22 -13.88 -11.50
N THR A 388 -20.80 -13.41 -10.40
CA THR A 388 -22.00 -13.94 -9.75
C THR A 388 -22.89 -12.78 -9.32
N PHE A 389 -24.04 -13.06 -8.71
CA PHE A 389 -24.97 -12.01 -8.26
C PHE A 389 -24.33 -11.06 -7.25
N ALA A 390 -24.62 -9.77 -7.39
CA ALA A 390 -24.24 -8.77 -6.40
C ALA A 390 -25.09 -8.94 -5.13
N VAL A 391 -24.44 -8.85 -3.98
CA VAL A 391 -25.08 -8.92 -2.66
C VAL A 391 -25.08 -7.54 -2.02
N VAL A 392 -26.26 -7.09 -1.63
CA VAL A 392 -26.42 -5.95 -0.70
C VAL A 392 -26.35 -6.51 0.71
N ASP A 393 -25.40 -6.07 1.52
CA ASP A 393 -25.29 -6.38 2.95
C ASP A 393 -25.14 -5.05 3.71
N MET A 394 -26.23 -4.60 4.30
CA MET A 394 -26.31 -3.32 4.98
C MET A 394 -27.02 -3.46 6.33
N THR A 395 -26.61 -2.66 7.29
CA THR A 395 -27.24 -2.60 8.61
C THR A 395 -27.99 -1.28 8.81
N GLU A 396 -29.04 -1.31 9.62
CA GLU A 396 -29.83 -0.13 9.98
C GLU A 396 -30.40 0.63 8.78
N VAL A 397 -31.02 -0.12 7.84
CA VAL A 397 -31.62 0.45 6.62
C VAL A 397 -33.05 0.89 6.88
N LEU A 398 -33.39 2.13 6.59
CA LEU A 398 -34.79 2.59 6.62
C LEU A 398 -35.54 2.07 5.40
N VAL A 399 -36.82 1.72 5.59
CA VAL A 399 -37.67 1.26 4.49
C VAL A 399 -37.80 2.34 3.40
N ALA A 400 -37.77 3.61 3.76
CA ALA A 400 -37.78 4.72 2.81
C ALA A 400 -36.59 4.73 1.86
N ASP A 401 -35.43 4.18 2.27
CA ASP A 401 -34.18 4.20 1.50
C ASP A 401 -34.03 2.97 0.59
N LEU A 402 -34.97 2.01 0.64
CA LEU A 402 -34.90 0.78 -0.17
C LEU A 402 -34.91 1.04 -1.70
N GLU A 403 -35.56 2.12 -2.14
CA GLU A 403 -35.61 2.48 -3.57
C GLU A 403 -34.22 2.82 -4.13
N GLU A 404 -33.31 3.31 -3.28
CA GLU A 404 -31.93 3.66 -3.67
C GLU A 404 -31.03 2.43 -3.85
N LEU A 405 -31.47 1.25 -3.38
CA LEU A 405 -30.69 0.01 -3.41
C LEU A 405 -30.86 -0.81 -4.69
N HIS A 406 -31.67 -0.33 -5.65
CA HIS A 406 -31.94 -1.03 -6.90
C HIS A 406 -32.44 -2.47 -6.70
N LEU A 407 -33.37 -2.66 -5.75
CA LEU A 407 -34.04 -3.93 -5.46
C LEU A 407 -35.46 -3.90 -6.06
N ASP A 408 -35.69 -4.67 -7.13
CA ASP A 408 -36.97 -4.70 -7.82
C ASP A 408 -38.13 -5.12 -6.90
N GLY A 409 -39.20 -4.32 -6.85
CA GLY A 409 -40.36 -4.59 -5.99
C GLY A 409 -40.10 -4.51 -4.48
N ALA A 410 -38.98 -3.93 -4.01
CA ALA A 410 -38.71 -3.83 -2.58
C ALA A 410 -39.76 -3.02 -1.81
N ALA A 411 -40.39 -2.03 -2.46
CA ALA A 411 -41.50 -1.29 -1.89
C ALA A 411 -42.72 -2.20 -1.61
N ASP A 412 -43.02 -3.17 -2.46
CA ASP A 412 -44.10 -4.14 -2.26
C ASP A 412 -43.76 -5.12 -1.13
N TRP A 413 -42.51 -5.54 -1.01
CA TRP A 413 -42.02 -6.36 0.10
C TRP A 413 -42.20 -5.66 1.43
N ALA A 414 -41.94 -4.36 1.47
CA ALA A 414 -41.98 -3.54 2.68
C ALA A 414 -43.35 -2.85 2.92
N ALA A 415 -44.31 -2.98 2.03
CA ALA A 415 -45.58 -2.22 2.06
C ALA A 415 -46.37 -2.32 3.37
N LEU A 416 -46.20 -3.41 4.13
CA LEU A 416 -46.91 -3.62 5.41
C LEU A 416 -46.24 -2.99 6.62
N TRP A 417 -45.02 -2.44 6.49
CA TRP A 417 -44.21 -2.05 7.66
C TRP A 417 -44.21 -0.54 7.96
N GLY A 418 -44.57 0.26 6.99
CA GLY A 418 -44.45 1.73 7.06
C GLY A 418 -43.04 2.21 6.70
N GLN A 419 -42.97 3.43 6.19
CA GLN A 419 -41.71 4.01 5.66
C GLN A 419 -40.65 4.29 6.73
N ASP A 420 -41.06 4.49 7.98
CA ASP A 420 -40.18 4.76 9.13
C ASP A 420 -39.72 3.47 9.83
N ALA A 421 -40.08 2.29 9.30
CA ALA A 421 -39.59 1.03 9.84
C ALA A 421 -38.11 0.83 9.51
N LEU A 422 -37.39 0.22 10.47
CA LEU A 422 -35.94 -0.01 10.40
C LEU A 422 -35.65 -1.49 10.16
N ILE A 423 -34.91 -1.79 9.14
CA ILE A 423 -34.35 -3.12 8.87
C ILE A 423 -33.03 -3.21 9.61
N GLU A 424 -32.88 -4.12 10.59
CA GLU A 424 -31.65 -4.26 11.38
C GLU A 424 -30.45 -4.69 10.53
N GLN A 425 -30.67 -5.68 9.64
CA GLN A 425 -29.69 -6.11 8.62
C GLN A 425 -30.43 -6.56 7.39
N LEU A 426 -30.05 -6.00 6.24
CA LEU A 426 -30.56 -6.36 4.92
C LEU A 426 -29.47 -7.14 4.18
N VAL A 427 -29.71 -8.43 3.92
CA VAL A 427 -28.88 -9.23 3.03
C VAL A 427 -29.76 -9.62 1.84
N ALA A 428 -29.46 -9.07 0.67
CA ALA A 428 -30.31 -9.21 -0.51
C ALA A 428 -29.48 -9.42 -1.78
N LEU A 429 -29.99 -10.20 -2.73
CA LEU A 429 -29.45 -10.30 -4.09
C LEU A 429 -30.07 -9.20 -4.94
N ARG A 430 -29.23 -8.53 -5.70
CA ARG A 430 -29.59 -7.46 -6.63
C ARG A 430 -29.80 -7.99 -8.04
N ASP A 431 -30.58 -7.26 -8.84
CA ASP A 431 -30.67 -7.42 -10.30
C ASP A 431 -31.23 -8.78 -10.75
N LEU A 432 -32.04 -9.41 -9.91
CA LEU A 432 -32.66 -10.70 -10.20
C LEU A 432 -33.66 -10.64 -11.37
N GLU A 433 -34.25 -9.49 -11.63
CA GLU A 433 -35.20 -9.23 -12.72
C GLU A 433 -34.60 -9.40 -14.12
N TRP A 434 -33.28 -9.33 -14.22
CA TRP A 434 -32.56 -9.45 -15.49
C TRP A 434 -32.15 -10.88 -15.84
N VAL A 435 -32.53 -11.86 -15.02
CA VAL A 435 -32.23 -13.28 -15.30
C VAL A 435 -33.19 -13.84 -16.33
N ASP A 436 -32.66 -14.37 -17.44
CA ASP A 436 -33.41 -15.05 -18.52
C ASP A 436 -33.30 -16.58 -18.41
N ASP A 437 -32.10 -17.10 -18.17
CA ASP A 437 -31.89 -18.55 -17.95
C ASP A 437 -31.87 -18.92 -16.46
N TRP A 438 -33.05 -19.18 -15.91
CA TRP A 438 -33.19 -19.61 -14.50
C TRP A 438 -32.56 -20.98 -14.21
N ALA A 439 -32.46 -21.86 -15.19
CA ALA A 439 -31.83 -23.16 -14.98
C ALA A 439 -30.33 -23.03 -14.78
N GLY A 440 -29.68 -22.15 -15.55
CA GLY A 440 -28.26 -21.78 -15.40
C GLY A 440 -27.99 -20.92 -14.17
N ALA A 441 -28.95 -20.04 -13.78
CA ALA A 441 -28.82 -19.14 -12.64
C ALA A 441 -28.93 -19.85 -11.27
N LEU A 442 -29.68 -20.97 -11.20
CA LEU A 442 -29.90 -21.67 -9.93
C LEU A 442 -28.62 -22.06 -9.16
N PRO A 443 -27.58 -22.62 -9.80
CA PRO A 443 -26.31 -22.87 -9.09
C PRO A 443 -25.68 -21.61 -8.51
N LEU A 444 -25.73 -20.46 -9.22
CA LEU A 444 -25.20 -19.18 -8.77
C LEU A 444 -25.96 -18.63 -7.55
N LEU A 445 -27.30 -18.72 -7.60
CA LEU A 445 -28.16 -18.35 -6.45
C LEU A 445 -27.79 -19.13 -5.19
N LEU A 446 -27.47 -20.42 -5.34
CA LEU A 446 -27.15 -21.30 -4.21
C LEU A 446 -25.79 -20.98 -3.57
N GLU A 447 -24.88 -20.30 -4.27
CA GLU A 447 -23.63 -19.78 -3.71
C GLU A 447 -23.90 -18.67 -2.67
N HIS A 448 -24.98 -17.92 -2.84
CA HIS A 448 -25.43 -16.84 -1.94
C HIS A 448 -26.50 -17.30 -0.94
N ARG A 449 -26.29 -18.47 -0.35
CA ARG A 449 -27.28 -19.11 0.53
C ARG A 449 -27.78 -18.19 1.66
N GLU A 450 -26.90 -17.35 2.21
CA GLU A 450 -27.26 -16.43 3.29
C GLU A 450 -28.36 -15.46 2.87
N ALA A 451 -28.20 -14.81 1.72
CA ALA A 451 -29.23 -13.91 1.17
C ALA A 451 -30.58 -14.58 0.91
N LEU A 452 -30.59 -15.92 0.70
CA LEU A 452 -31.81 -16.69 0.47
C LEU A 452 -32.50 -17.16 1.77
N VAL A 453 -31.76 -17.48 2.81
CA VAL A 453 -32.32 -18.16 4.01
C VAL A 453 -32.37 -17.30 5.24
N GLN A 454 -31.52 -16.27 5.37
CA GLN A 454 -31.46 -15.42 6.54
C GLN A 454 -32.74 -14.57 6.65
N PRO A 455 -33.59 -14.80 7.67
CA PRO A 455 -34.77 -13.98 7.86
C PRO A 455 -34.37 -12.54 8.20
N THR A 456 -35.11 -11.59 7.68
CA THR A 456 -34.91 -10.17 7.94
C THR A 456 -35.69 -9.76 9.19
N ARG A 457 -35.02 -9.09 10.12
CA ARG A 457 -35.68 -8.50 11.29
C ARG A 457 -35.98 -7.03 11.04
N VAL A 458 -37.24 -6.68 11.25
CA VAL A 458 -37.77 -5.33 11.04
C VAL A 458 -38.25 -4.77 12.38
N VAL A 459 -37.83 -3.57 12.72
CA VAL A 459 -38.30 -2.81 13.88
C VAL A 459 -39.29 -1.76 13.41
N LEU A 460 -40.51 -1.83 13.92
CA LEU A 460 -41.59 -0.90 13.57
C LEU A 460 -41.48 0.41 14.33
N GLU A 461 -42.21 1.44 13.90
CA GLU A 461 -42.22 2.77 14.51
C GLU A 461 -42.64 2.75 16.02
N ASP A 462 -43.49 1.81 16.42
CA ASP A 462 -43.91 1.62 17.82
C ASP A 462 -42.85 0.91 18.69
N GLY A 463 -41.67 0.56 18.12
CA GLY A 463 -40.60 -0.17 18.80
C GLY A 463 -40.81 -1.69 18.87
N SER A 464 -41.91 -2.21 18.34
CA SER A 464 -42.10 -3.66 18.21
C SER A 464 -41.21 -4.20 17.07
N SER A 465 -40.90 -5.49 17.09
CA SER A 465 -40.12 -6.10 16.02
C SER A 465 -40.80 -7.34 15.47
N MET A 466 -40.65 -7.56 14.18
CA MET A 466 -41.13 -8.75 13.48
C MET A 466 -40.01 -9.37 12.64
N THR A 467 -40.17 -10.64 12.32
CA THR A 467 -39.24 -11.38 11.45
C THR A 467 -39.95 -11.78 10.17
N VAL A 468 -39.37 -11.45 9.04
CA VAL A 468 -39.94 -11.71 7.71
C VAL A 468 -38.98 -12.53 6.87
N PRO A 469 -39.39 -13.20 5.81
CA PRO A 469 -38.49 -13.82 4.85
C PRO A 469 -37.51 -12.79 4.26
N SER A 470 -36.28 -13.22 3.89
CA SER A 470 -35.37 -12.36 3.16
C SER A 470 -36.03 -11.80 1.89
N TYR A 471 -35.62 -10.60 1.48
CA TYR A 471 -36.07 -10.00 0.23
C TYR A 471 -35.88 -10.96 -0.95
N SER A 472 -34.70 -11.53 -1.13
CA SER A 472 -34.38 -12.43 -2.24
C SER A 472 -35.31 -13.64 -2.29
N LYS A 473 -35.60 -14.25 -1.11
CA LYS A 473 -36.56 -15.38 -1.05
C LYS A 473 -37.98 -14.95 -1.36
N TRP A 474 -38.41 -13.80 -0.86
CA TRP A 474 -39.73 -13.25 -1.15
C TRP A 474 -39.87 -12.98 -2.65
N TRP A 475 -38.91 -12.31 -3.27
CA TRP A 475 -38.92 -11.94 -4.68
C TRP A 475 -38.96 -13.20 -5.57
N LEU A 476 -38.04 -14.14 -5.36
CA LEU A 476 -37.94 -15.40 -6.08
C LEU A 476 -39.24 -16.22 -5.94
N GLY A 477 -39.90 -16.14 -4.80
CA GLY A 477 -41.18 -16.80 -4.54
C GLY A 477 -42.33 -16.29 -5.42
N GLN A 478 -42.22 -15.05 -5.92
CA GLN A 478 -43.23 -14.45 -6.81
C GLN A 478 -43.00 -14.76 -8.30
N GLN A 479 -41.80 -15.20 -8.67
CA GLN A 479 -41.39 -15.38 -10.07
C GLN A 479 -41.38 -16.85 -10.49
N PRO A 480 -41.60 -17.16 -11.79
CA PRO A 480 -41.65 -18.52 -12.33
C PRO A 480 -40.24 -19.11 -12.56
N VAL A 481 -39.41 -19.13 -11.50
CA VAL A 481 -37.97 -19.44 -11.55
C VAL A 481 -37.63 -20.94 -11.66
N LEU A 482 -38.61 -21.82 -11.49
CA LEU A 482 -38.44 -23.28 -11.54
C LEU A 482 -39.14 -23.86 -12.79
N ASN A 483 -38.45 -23.84 -13.93
CA ASN A 483 -38.99 -24.32 -15.22
C ASN A 483 -40.35 -23.69 -15.59
N GLY A 484 -40.50 -22.40 -15.39
CA GLY A 484 -41.74 -21.66 -15.67
C GLY A 484 -42.80 -21.76 -14.56
N LEU A 485 -42.45 -22.36 -13.41
CA LEU A 485 -43.31 -22.45 -12.23
C LEU A 485 -42.76 -21.59 -11.10
N ARG A 486 -43.64 -21.04 -10.28
CA ARG A 486 -43.26 -20.38 -9.04
C ARG A 486 -42.84 -21.42 -8.00
N PRO A 487 -41.88 -21.11 -7.08
CA PRO A 487 -41.47 -22.05 -6.05
C PRO A 487 -42.65 -22.64 -5.25
N ARG A 488 -43.66 -21.84 -4.91
CA ARG A 488 -44.87 -22.31 -4.19
C ARG A 488 -45.75 -23.25 -4.98
N GLU A 489 -45.55 -23.38 -6.29
CA GLU A 489 -46.27 -24.36 -7.15
C GLU A 489 -45.54 -25.71 -7.18
N THR A 490 -44.37 -25.81 -6.53
CA THR A 490 -43.53 -26.99 -6.55
C THR A 490 -43.30 -27.56 -5.15
N THR A 491 -42.83 -28.81 -5.10
CA THR A 491 -42.47 -29.50 -3.86
C THR A 491 -41.16 -30.25 -4.00
N THR A 492 -40.45 -30.38 -2.90
CA THR A 492 -39.30 -31.29 -2.80
C THR A 492 -39.69 -32.63 -2.16
N SER A 493 -40.92 -32.77 -1.72
CA SER A 493 -41.48 -33.98 -1.08
C SER A 493 -42.11 -34.93 -2.07
N PRO A 494 -41.63 -36.18 -2.19
CA PRO A 494 -42.31 -37.18 -3.01
C PRO A 494 -43.77 -37.45 -2.61
N ALA A 495 -44.13 -37.19 -1.36
CA ALA A 495 -45.48 -37.39 -0.85
C ALA A 495 -46.51 -36.39 -1.41
N LEU A 496 -46.06 -35.19 -1.83
CA LEU A 496 -46.92 -34.14 -2.38
C LEU A 496 -46.98 -34.15 -3.92
N VAL A 497 -46.29 -35.10 -4.56
CA VAL A 497 -46.35 -35.30 -6.02
C VAL A 497 -47.77 -35.66 -6.44
N GLY A 498 -48.24 -34.98 -7.47
CA GLY A 498 -49.66 -35.09 -7.91
C GLY A 498 -50.49 -33.86 -7.48
N LEU A 499 -50.15 -33.22 -6.37
CA LEU A 499 -50.70 -31.90 -5.99
C LEU A 499 -49.79 -30.77 -6.41
N TYR A 500 -48.47 -31.01 -6.35
CA TYR A 500 -47.43 -30.08 -6.72
C TYR A 500 -46.42 -30.73 -7.67
N GLU A 501 -45.78 -29.94 -8.49
CA GLU A 501 -44.69 -30.41 -9.35
C GLU A 501 -43.44 -30.71 -8.55
N LEU A 502 -42.78 -31.84 -8.84
CA LEU A 502 -41.57 -32.24 -8.14
C LEU A 502 -40.37 -31.38 -8.59
N ALA A 503 -39.73 -30.71 -7.65
CA ALA A 503 -38.50 -29.95 -7.86
C ALA A 503 -37.29 -30.61 -7.17
N THR A 504 -36.10 -30.11 -7.47
CA THR A 504 -34.86 -30.54 -6.80
C THR A 504 -34.88 -30.16 -5.32
N PRO A 505 -34.17 -30.87 -4.43
CA PRO A 505 -34.08 -30.51 -3.02
C PRO A 505 -33.65 -29.07 -2.75
N ALA A 506 -32.80 -28.50 -3.65
CA ALA A 506 -32.34 -27.11 -3.56
C ALA A 506 -33.49 -26.09 -3.71
N ALA A 507 -34.56 -26.43 -4.42
CA ALA A 507 -35.70 -25.53 -4.60
C ALA A 507 -36.42 -25.18 -3.28
N ALA A 508 -36.24 -25.96 -2.21
CA ALA A 508 -36.75 -25.62 -0.88
C ALA A 508 -36.15 -24.29 -0.34
N LEU A 509 -34.94 -23.94 -0.73
CA LEU A 509 -34.31 -22.65 -0.36
C LEU A 509 -35.04 -21.48 -1.04
N LEU A 510 -35.59 -21.70 -2.22
CA LEU A 510 -36.34 -20.70 -2.98
C LEU A 510 -37.82 -20.61 -2.57
N GLY A 511 -38.32 -21.55 -1.77
CA GLY A 511 -39.70 -21.56 -1.28
C GLY A 511 -40.57 -22.72 -1.77
N ALA A 512 -40.00 -23.72 -2.46
CA ALA A 512 -40.71 -25.00 -2.77
C ALA A 512 -41.06 -25.72 -1.45
N TRP A 513 -42.23 -26.39 -1.42
CA TRP A 513 -42.74 -27.02 -0.23
C TRP A 513 -41.94 -28.28 0.14
N PRO A 514 -41.29 -28.35 1.32
CA PRO A 514 -40.56 -29.55 1.70
C PRO A 514 -41.47 -30.67 2.23
N ASP A 515 -42.60 -30.31 2.82
CA ASP A 515 -43.60 -31.25 3.37
C ASP A 515 -44.95 -30.56 3.64
N VAL A 516 -45.94 -31.31 4.07
CA VAL A 516 -47.28 -30.82 4.44
C VAL A 516 -47.21 -29.86 5.64
N ALA A 517 -46.29 -30.12 6.61
CA ALA A 517 -46.19 -29.28 7.82
C ALA A 517 -45.75 -27.86 7.48
N ALA A 518 -44.88 -27.67 6.49
CA ALA A 518 -44.47 -26.36 6.03
C ALA A 518 -45.64 -25.56 5.43
N ILE A 519 -46.53 -26.20 4.69
CA ILE A 519 -47.72 -25.57 4.12
C ILE A 519 -48.67 -25.14 5.24
N LEU A 520 -48.84 -25.97 6.27
CA LEU A 520 -49.73 -25.70 7.41
C LEU A 520 -49.31 -24.52 8.30
N ASN A 521 -48.11 -24.00 8.14
CA ASN A 521 -47.65 -22.79 8.84
C ASN A 521 -48.09 -21.49 8.13
N ASP A 522 -48.67 -21.58 6.94
CA ASP A 522 -49.09 -20.45 6.13
C ASP A 522 -50.59 -20.61 5.78
N ARG A 523 -51.43 -19.66 6.25
CA ARG A 523 -52.87 -19.68 6.04
C ARG A 523 -53.25 -19.63 4.57
N GLU A 524 -52.59 -18.79 3.77
CA GLU A 524 -52.83 -18.65 2.33
C GLU A 524 -52.50 -19.95 1.60
N ALA A 525 -51.33 -20.54 1.94
CA ALA A 525 -50.92 -21.82 1.37
C ALA A 525 -51.86 -22.98 1.72
N CYS A 526 -52.51 -22.95 2.88
CA CYS A 526 -53.54 -23.91 3.26
C CYS A 526 -54.78 -23.77 2.36
N GLY A 527 -55.19 -22.55 2.03
CA GLY A 527 -56.28 -22.29 1.08
C GLY A 527 -55.95 -22.85 -0.31
N ASP A 528 -54.77 -22.49 -0.84
CA ASP A 528 -54.29 -23.01 -2.11
C ASP A 528 -54.19 -24.55 -2.15
N LEU A 529 -53.81 -25.18 -1.04
CA LEU A 529 -53.75 -26.63 -0.93
C LEU A 529 -55.12 -27.27 -1.00
N LEU A 530 -56.14 -26.66 -0.38
CA LEU A 530 -57.55 -27.11 -0.48
C LEU A 530 -58.06 -26.99 -1.92
N ASP A 531 -57.78 -25.88 -2.61
CA ASP A 531 -58.14 -25.68 -4.00
C ASP A 531 -57.47 -26.72 -4.92
N ARG A 532 -56.16 -27.00 -4.68
CA ARG A 532 -55.43 -28.06 -5.40
C ARG A 532 -56.00 -29.45 -5.15
N LEU A 533 -56.48 -29.74 -3.95
CA LEU A 533 -57.17 -30.97 -3.65
C LEU A 533 -58.52 -31.07 -4.42
N GLY A 534 -59.18 -29.93 -4.61
CA GLY A 534 -60.41 -29.81 -5.38
C GLY A 534 -60.26 -29.84 -6.91
N ASP A 535 -59.00 -29.76 -7.41
CA ASP A 535 -58.68 -29.76 -8.83
C ASP A 535 -58.76 -31.18 -9.41
N PRO A 536 -59.70 -31.46 -10.40
CA PRO A 536 -59.85 -32.78 -10.96
C PRO A 536 -58.65 -33.29 -11.76
N ASP A 537 -57.80 -32.38 -12.27
CA ASP A 537 -56.62 -32.74 -13.05
C ASP A 537 -55.44 -33.18 -12.16
N ARG A 538 -55.57 -33.04 -10.83
CA ARG A 538 -54.56 -33.46 -9.84
C ARG A 538 -54.91 -34.80 -9.21
N THR A 539 -53.90 -35.42 -8.56
CA THR A 539 -54.09 -36.72 -7.91
C THR A 539 -53.56 -36.66 -6.46
N ALA A 540 -54.20 -37.44 -5.59
CA ALA A 540 -53.71 -37.59 -4.20
C ALA A 540 -53.99 -39.02 -3.71
N THR A 541 -53.05 -39.58 -2.90
CA THR A 541 -53.28 -40.89 -2.29
C THR A 541 -54.29 -40.79 -1.14
N PRO A 542 -55.01 -41.90 -0.77
CA PRO A 542 -55.92 -41.86 0.36
C PRO A 542 -55.28 -41.43 1.67
N GLU A 543 -54.04 -41.85 1.89
CA GLU A 543 -53.29 -41.53 3.10
C GLU A 543 -52.94 -40.04 3.14
N LEU A 544 -52.57 -39.46 1.98
CA LEU A 544 -52.27 -38.04 1.86
C LEU A 544 -53.52 -37.18 2.07
N LEU A 545 -54.66 -37.58 1.51
CA LEU A 545 -55.95 -36.92 1.71
C LEU A 545 -56.35 -36.90 3.19
N ALA A 546 -56.26 -38.03 3.87
CA ALA A 546 -56.59 -38.15 5.29
C ALA A 546 -55.63 -37.26 6.15
N ASP A 547 -54.33 -37.25 5.84
CA ASP A 547 -53.35 -36.45 6.56
C ASP A 547 -53.60 -34.94 6.37
N ILE A 548 -53.82 -34.49 5.13
CA ILE A 548 -54.05 -33.07 4.83
C ILE A 548 -55.32 -32.56 5.47
N TYR A 549 -56.46 -33.22 5.20
CA TYR A 549 -57.75 -32.81 5.77
C TYR A 549 -57.76 -32.83 7.29
N GLY A 550 -57.19 -33.86 7.91
CA GLY A 550 -57.08 -33.97 9.37
C GLY A 550 -56.27 -32.86 10.01
N ARG A 551 -55.15 -32.52 9.39
CA ARG A 551 -54.26 -31.44 9.92
C ARG A 551 -54.84 -30.05 9.71
N ILE A 552 -55.41 -29.76 8.52
CA ILE A 552 -56.02 -28.45 8.25
C ILE A 552 -57.22 -28.22 9.17
N ALA A 553 -58.06 -29.23 9.35
CA ALA A 553 -59.18 -29.14 10.27
C ALA A 553 -58.76 -28.93 11.73
N ALA A 554 -57.67 -29.59 12.16
CA ALA A 554 -57.11 -29.43 13.48
C ALA A 554 -56.43 -28.05 13.71
N ALA A 555 -55.92 -27.40 12.68
CA ALA A 555 -55.29 -26.10 12.76
C ALA A 555 -56.23 -24.90 12.90
N ASP A 556 -57.52 -25.08 12.53
CA ASP A 556 -58.64 -24.12 12.64
C ASP A 556 -58.29 -22.70 12.16
N PHE A 557 -57.78 -22.58 10.95
CA PHE A 557 -57.38 -21.30 10.36
C PHE A 557 -58.53 -20.39 9.93
N GLY A 558 -59.78 -20.82 10.08
CA GLY A 558 -60.97 -20.09 9.61
C GLY A 558 -60.89 -19.85 8.10
N LEU A 559 -60.52 -20.89 7.32
CA LEU A 559 -60.48 -20.86 5.86
C LEU A 559 -61.88 -20.81 5.27
N GLU A 560 -62.02 -20.20 4.11
CA GLU A 560 -63.25 -20.32 3.34
C GLU A 560 -63.41 -21.77 2.82
N PRO A 561 -64.61 -22.36 2.89
CA PRO A 561 -64.84 -23.69 2.38
C PRO A 561 -64.54 -23.79 0.88
N PRO A 562 -63.83 -24.84 0.41
CA PRO A 562 -63.51 -25.00 -0.99
C PRO A 562 -64.79 -25.30 -1.83
N VAL A 563 -64.81 -24.82 -3.08
CA VAL A 563 -65.91 -25.05 -3.99
C VAL A 563 -66.02 -26.54 -4.41
N MET A 564 -64.86 -27.18 -4.59
CA MET A 564 -64.73 -28.58 -4.97
C MET A 564 -63.97 -29.36 -3.92
N VAL A 565 -64.35 -30.60 -3.68
CA VAL A 565 -63.76 -31.46 -2.66
C VAL A 565 -63.39 -32.83 -3.24
N ARG A 566 -62.17 -33.31 -2.94
CA ARG A 566 -61.76 -34.66 -3.31
C ARG A 566 -62.13 -35.64 -2.22
N VAL A 567 -63.05 -36.56 -2.58
CA VAL A 567 -63.58 -37.57 -1.65
C VAL A 567 -62.93 -38.96 -1.80
N ALA A 568 -62.24 -39.18 -2.90
CA ALA A 568 -61.43 -40.36 -3.17
C ALA A 568 -60.29 -39.98 -4.14
N PRO A 569 -59.21 -40.77 -4.31
CA PRO A 569 -58.07 -40.47 -5.17
C PRO A 569 -58.40 -39.82 -6.52
N ASP A 570 -59.42 -40.36 -7.19
CA ASP A 570 -59.83 -39.96 -8.54
C ASP A 570 -61.25 -39.33 -8.59
N VAL A 571 -61.84 -38.97 -7.42
CA VAL A 571 -63.18 -38.44 -7.34
C VAL A 571 -63.25 -37.10 -6.70
N VAL A 572 -63.57 -36.08 -7.49
CA VAL A 572 -63.74 -34.67 -7.04
C VAL A 572 -65.23 -34.32 -7.30
N VAL A 573 -65.81 -33.68 -6.30
CA VAL A 573 -67.24 -33.32 -6.33
C VAL A 573 -67.46 -31.93 -5.74
N PRO A 574 -68.59 -31.24 -6.06
CA PRO A 574 -68.92 -29.99 -5.38
C PRO A 574 -69.08 -30.21 -3.87
N ALA A 575 -68.53 -29.25 -3.05
CA ALA A 575 -68.60 -29.31 -1.58
C ALA A 575 -70.05 -29.45 -1.09
N ALA A 576 -70.98 -28.80 -1.76
CA ALA A 576 -72.45 -28.90 -1.46
C ALA A 576 -73.05 -30.31 -1.58
N ASP A 577 -72.42 -31.21 -2.33
CA ASP A 577 -72.86 -32.59 -2.51
C ASP A 577 -72.19 -33.55 -1.50
N VAL A 578 -71.29 -33.08 -0.68
CA VAL A 578 -70.52 -33.91 0.27
C VAL A 578 -71.26 -34.05 1.59
N VAL A 579 -71.21 -35.24 2.17
CA VAL A 579 -71.69 -35.57 3.50
C VAL A 579 -70.49 -36.12 4.31
N VAL A 580 -70.23 -35.59 5.49
CA VAL A 580 -69.23 -36.13 6.39
C VAL A 580 -69.86 -37.11 7.37
N VAL A 581 -69.22 -38.24 7.58
CA VAL A 581 -69.68 -39.31 8.47
C VAL A 581 -68.68 -39.60 9.56
N ASP A 582 -69.09 -39.56 10.78
CA ASP A 582 -68.23 -39.80 11.96
C ASP A 582 -68.17 -41.28 12.37
N GLN A 583 -69.12 -42.09 11.89
CA GLN A 583 -69.22 -43.51 12.26
C GLN A 583 -68.92 -44.41 11.04
N PRO A 584 -67.97 -45.35 11.17
CA PRO A 584 -67.59 -46.21 10.04
C PRO A 584 -68.76 -47.05 9.41
N TRP A 585 -69.71 -47.48 10.21
CA TRP A 585 -70.80 -48.30 9.70
C TRP A 585 -71.82 -47.50 8.86
N LEU A 586 -71.84 -46.20 8.94
CA LEU A 586 -72.59 -45.32 8.08
C LEU A 586 -72.05 -45.29 6.66
N LEU A 587 -70.77 -45.48 6.47
CA LEU A 587 -70.09 -45.54 5.18
C LEU A 587 -70.67 -46.71 4.35
N ASP A 588 -70.86 -47.88 4.94
CA ASP A 588 -71.42 -49.08 4.27
C ASP A 588 -72.86 -48.90 3.79
N ARG A 589 -73.59 -48.01 4.45
CA ARG A 589 -74.99 -47.74 4.10
C ARG A 589 -75.18 -46.63 3.07
N LEU A 590 -74.30 -45.70 2.99
CA LEU A 590 -74.38 -44.50 2.13
C LEU A 590 -73.56 -44.65 0.84
N GLY A 591 -72.62 -45.58 0.80
CA GLY A 591 -71.51 -45.71 -0.14
C GLY A 591 -71.79 -45.44 -1.62
N ASP A 592 -72.90 -45.88 -2.19
CA ASP A 592 -73.22 -45.70 -3.63
C ASP A 592 -74.21 -44.56 -3.93
N ARG A 593 -74.63 -43.83 -2.93
CA ARG A 593 -75.74 -42.85 -3.10
C ARG A 593 -75.35 -41.37 -2.98
N ARG A 594 -74.28 -41.06 -2.28
CA ARG A 594 -73.76 -39.70 -2.11
C ARG A 594 -72.23 -39.74 -1.85
N PRO A 595 -71.49 -38.77 -2.32
CA PRO A 595 -70.11 -38.64 -1.95
C PRO A 595 -69.92 -38.53 -0.42
N VAL A 596 -68.97 -39.27 0.18
CA VAL A 596 -68.84 -39.40 1.61
C VAL A 596 -67.39 -39.27 2.01
N LEU A 597 -67.08 -38.44 3.02
CA LEU A 597 -65.80 -38.41 3.74
C LEU A 597 -65.99 -38.99 5.13
N GLY A 598 -65.36 -40.13 5.40
CA GLY A 598 -65.50 -40.85 6.65
C GLY A 598 -64.30 -40.72 7.61
N GLY A 599 -64.63 -40.60 8.92
CA GLY A 599 -63.61 -40.65 9.98
C GLY A 599 -62.73 -39.44 10.10
N LEU A 600 -63.01 -38.32 9.42
CA LEU A 600 -62.24 -37.08 9.46
C LEU A 600 -63.08 -35.94 10.10
N PRO A 601 -62.50 -35.12 10.96
CA PRO A 601 -63.19 -33.98 11.59
C PRO A 601 -63.22 -32.75 10.66
N VAL A 602 -63.79 -32.90 9.47
CA VAL A 602 -63.71 -31.90 8.38
C VAL A 602 -65.04 -31.23 8.07
N ALA A 603 -66.10 -31.51 8.82
CA ALA A 603 -67.45 -30.99 8.54
C ALA A 603 -67.49 -29.45 8.54
N ASP A 604 -66.88 -28.81 9.52
CA ASP A 604 -66.82 -27.35 9.65
C ASP A 604 -65.87 -26.75 8.57
N LEU A 605 -64.77 -27.42 8.28
CA LEU A 605 -63.82 -26.99 7.22
C LEU A 605 -64.48 -26.94 5.84
N LEU A 606 -65.35 -27.89 5.55
CA LEU A 606 -65.95 -28.05 4.25
C LEU A 606 -67.42 -27.48 4.17
N ASP A 607 -67.90 -26.91 5.25
CA ASP A 607 -69.32 -26.50 5.43
C ASP A 607 -70.26 -27.61 4.99
N ALA A 608 -69.91 -28.84 5.31
CA ALA A 608 -70.65 -30.04 4.88
C ALA A 608 -71.45 -30.63 6.06
N PRO A 609 -72.63 -31.18 5.79
CA PRO A 609 -73.44 -31.78 6.84
C PRO A 609 -72.76 -33.02 7.46
N LEU A 610 -72.65 -33.01 8.78
CA LEU A 610 -72.17 -34.16 9.55
C LEU A 610 -73.32 -35.10 9.88
N LEU A 611 -73.17 -36.34 9.44
CA LEU A 611 -74.10 -37.43 9.81
C LEU A 611 -73.45 -38.22 10.96
N SER A 612 -74.00 -38.04 12.16
CA SER A 612 -73.73 -38.86 13.33
C SER A 612 -74.91 -39.75 13.67
N GLU A 613 -74.76 -40.70 14.60
CA GLU A 613 -75.89 -41.52 15.06
C GLU A 613 -77.06 -40.63 15.49
N LEU A 614 -78.19 -40.94 14.94
CA LEU A 614 -79.46 -40.44 15.39
C LEU A 614 -79.92 -41.22 16.59
#